data_5a1e8650e04a797ab408488414da55c2
#
_entry.id   5a1e8650e04a797ab408488414da55c2
#
_cell.length_a   1.000
_cell.length_b   1.000
_cell.length_c   1.000
_cell.angle_alpha   90.00
_cell.angle_beta   90.00
_cell.angle_gamma   90.00
#
_symmetry.space_group_name_H-M   'P 1'
#
loop_
_entity.id
_entity.type
_entity.pdbx_description
1 polymer ?
#
loop_
_entity_poly.entity_id
_entity_poly.type
_entity_poly.pdbx_seq_one_letter_code
_entity_poly.pdbx_strand_id
1 'polypeptide(L)'
;MNEKNHPEGIQQGHWVLAAMGKRVLRPGGKELTEKMIEALHITPQDDVVEFAPGLGFTAELALKRSPRSYVGVEMDEAAVAELRKTIQGVNRRIIVGDAARSGLPDASADRVYGEAMLTMQSDRQKAEIVREAYRLLRPGGRYGIHEMGLAPDSISEEEKRNIQRDLSKVIYVNARPLTAAEWTDLLVTEGFEVEHVSTAPMHLLEPARIVDDEGLLRAVKIGFNILTHAEARERILSMRDVFRRHMNHTNAVALVAVKR
;
A
#
# COMPACT_ATOMS: atom_id res chain seq x y z
N MET A 1 -26.56 3.26 -3.57
CA MET A 1 -27.14 3.07 -2.25
C MET A 1 -26.57 1.80 -1.66
N ASN A 2 -25.52 1.93 -0.88
CA ASN A 2 -25.16 1.01 0.22
C ASN A 2 -24.05 1.71 1.01
N GLU A 3 -24.45 2.65 1.87
CA GLU A 3 -23.64 3.11 2.97
C GLU A 3 -23.39 1.91 3.87
N LYS A 4 -22.19 1.37 3.86
CA LYS A 4 -21.73 0.51 4.95
C LYS A 4 -21.49 1.44 6.14
N ASN A 5 -22.52 1.62 6.96
CA ASN A 5 -22.43 2.14 8.32
C ASN A 5 -21.35 1.36 9.07
N HIS A 6 -20.14 1.91 9.15
CA HIS A 6 -19.26 1.57 10.26
C HIS A 6 -19.83 2.25 11.50
N PRO A 7 -20.01 1.52 12.62
CA PRO A 7 -20.45 2.14 13.87
C PRO A 7 -19.50 3.29 14.19
N GLU A 8 -20.06 4.45 14.48
CA GLU A 8 -19.35 5.64 14.93
C GLU A 8 -18.34 5.25 16.02
N GLY A 9 -17.03 5.45 15.73
CA GLY A 9 -15.94 5.20 16.67
C GLY A 9 -14.90 4.13 16.29
N ILE A 10 -15.15 3.24 15.31
CA ILE A 10 -14.16 2.20 14.94
C ILE A 10 -13.40 2.61 13.68
N GLN A 11 -12.27 3.29 13.86
CA GLN A 11 -11.38 3.62 12.75
C GLN A 11 -10.48 2.44 12.38
N GLN A 12 -10.19 2.24 11.09
CA GLN A 12 -9.20 1.27 10.62
C GLN A 12 -7.80 1.60 11.17
N GLY A 13 -6.98 0.57 11.42
CA GLY A 13 -5.69 0.73 12.10
C GLY A 13 -4.77 1.78 11.48
N HIS A 14 -4.72 1.88 10.15
CA HIS A 14 -3.89 2.88 9.47
C HIS A 14 -4.39 4.32 9.71
N TRP A 15 -5.70 4.56 9.83
CA TRP A 15 -6.23 5.89 10.15
C TRP A 15 -5.94 6.30 11.59
N VAL A 16 -5.90 5.34 12.53
CA VAL A 16 -5.45 5.63 13.91
C VAL A 16 -3.99 6.09 13.91
N LEU A 17 -3.13 5.41 13.16
CA LEU A 17 -1.72 5.80 13.02
C LEU A 17 -1.56 7.16 12.35
N ALA A 18 -2.34 7.43 11.29
CA ALA A 18 -2.35 8.72 10.62
C ALA A 18 -2.80 9.86 11.56
N ALA A 19 -3.84 9.64 12.37
CA ALA A 19 -4.30 10.60 13.38
C ALA A 19 -3.23 10.91 14.44
N MET A 20 -2.36 9.94 14.78
CA MET A 20 -1.20 10.18 15.66
C MET A 20 -0.05 10.89 14.96
N GLY A 21 -0.13 11.13 13.66
CA GLY A 21 0.84 11.89 12.87
C GLY A 21 1.82 11.04 12.07
N LYS A 22 1.63 9.72 12.00
CA LYS A 22 2.43 8.83 11.16
C LYS A 22 2.02 8.98 9.69
N ARG A 23 3.00 9.16 8.81
CA ARG A 23 2.81 9.33 7.35
C ARG A 23 3.11 8.07 6.56
N VAL A 24 4.13 7.34 6.98
CA VAL A 24 4.54 6.07 6.35
C VAL A 24 3.73 4.94 6.95
N LEU A 25 2.64 4.55 6.30
CA LEU A 25 1.63 3.60 6.80
C LEU A 25 1.72 2.24 6.10
N ARG A 26 2.90 1.84 5.65
CA ARG A 26 3.14 0.65 4.85
C ARG A 26 4.16 -0.29 5.50
N PRO A 27 4.03 -1.59 5.26
CA PRO A 27 5.00 -2.57 5.72
C PRO A 27 6.39 -2.32 5.11
N GLY A 28 7.47 -2.66 5.79
CA GLY A 28 8.83 -2.50 5.27
C GLY A 28 9.33 -1.06 5.12
N GLY A 29 8.44 -0.05 5.39
CA GLY A 29 8.77 1.37 5.44
C GLY A 29 9.22 2.00 4.12
N LYS A 30 9.82 3.18 4.23
CA LYS A 30 10.19 4.04 3.10
C LYS A 30 11.17 3.41 2.12
N GLU A 31 12.17 2.68 2.61
CA GLU A 31 13.22 2.09 1.78
C GLU A 31 12.68 1.07 0.76
N LEU A 32 11.70 0.25 1.17
CA LEU A 32 11.12 -0.73 0.25
C LEU A 32 10.28 -0.04 -0.84
N THR A 33 9.58 1.05 -0.50
CA THR A 33 8.91 1.90 -1.49
C THR A 33 9.89 2.50 -2.49
N GLU A 34 11.02 3.04 -2.00
CA GLU A 34 12.05 3.63 -2.87
C GLU A 34 12.61 2.61 -3.85
N LYS A 35 12.83 1.35 -3.39
CA LYS A 35 13.25 0.24 -4.27
C LYS A 35 12.19 -0.08 -5.34
N MET A 36 10.90 -0.10 -4.98
CA MET A 36 9.82 -0.29 -5.95
C MET A 36 9.78 0.84 -6.98
N ILE A 37 9.82 2.10 -6.54
CA ILE A 37 9.82 3.27 -7.43
C ILE A 37 11.05 3.29 -8.34
N GLU A 38 12.23 2.86 -7.84
CA GLU A 38 13.43 2.72 -8.65
C GLU A 38 13.26 1.62 -9.70
N ALA A 39 12.78 0.45 -9.33
CA ALA A 39 12.55 -0.68 -10.24
C ALA A 39 11.45 -0.41 -11.28
N LEU A 40 10.51 0.48 -11.01
CA LEU A 40 9.53 0.96 -12.00
C LEU A 40 10.19 1.75 -13.14
N HIS A 41 11.40 2.32 -12.93
CA HIS A 41 12.10 3.14 -13.92
C HIS A 41 11.22 4.25 -14.52
N ILE A 42 10.58 5.03 -13.65
CA ILE A 42 9.74 6.17 -14.07
C ILE A 42 10.63 7.23 -14.72
N THR A 43 10.23 7.68 -15.92
CA THR A 43 10.91 8.69 -16.73
C THR A 43 9.99 9.86 -17.08
N PRO A 44 10.54 11.00 -17.57
CA PRO A 44 9.72 12.12 -18.02
C PRO A 44 8.82 11.83 -19.24
N GLN A 45 8.97 10.70 -19.89
CA GLN A 45 8.16 10.25 -21.01
C GLN A 45 6.97 9.39 -20.58
N ASP A 46 6.92 9.00 -19.32
CA ASP A 46 5.93 8.03 -18.84
C ASP A 46 4.63 8.69 -18.38
N ASP A 47 3.51 8.05 -18.71
CA ASP A 47 2.22 8.27 -18.08
C ASP A 47 2.09 7.32 -16.88
N VAL A 48 1.88 7.88 -15.70
CA VAL A 48 1.87 7.14 -14.44
C VAL A 48 0.47 7.10 -13.85
N VAL A 49 0.04 5.92 -13.39
CA VAL A 49 -1.19 5.73 -12.61
C VAL A 49 -0.84 5.14 -11.25
N GLU A 50 -1.33 5.74 -10.19
CA GLU A 50 -1.24 5.21 -8.82
C GLU A 50 -2.63 4.79 -8.32
N PHE A 51 -2.73 3.57 -7.82
CA PHE A 51 -3.92 3.08 -7.15
C PHE A 51 -3.85 3.34 -5.64
N ALA A 52 -4.92 3.90 -5.09
CA ALA A 52 -5.07 4.21 -3.68
C ALA A 52 -3.90 5.05 -3.10
N PRO A 53 -3.59 6.25 -3.63
CA PRO A 53 -2.49 7.09 -3.15
C PRO A 53 -2.61 7.51 -1.66
N GLY A 54 -3.76 7.40 -1.03
CA GLY A 54 -3.98 7.66 0.39
C GLY A 54 -3.53 9.06 0.80
N LEU A 55 -2.42 9.16 1.57
CA LEU A 55 -1.85 10.43 2.02
C LEU A 55 -0.86 11.06 1.02
N GLY A 56 -0.62 10.44 -0.14
CA GLY A 56 0.20 10.98 -1.22
C GLY A 56 1.72 10.88 -1.06
N PHE A 57 2.20 10.12 -0.08
CA PHE A 57 3.65 10.01 0.13
C PHE A 57 4.36 9.36 -1.06
N THR A 58 3.82 8.27 -1.60
CA THR A 58 4.39 7.56 -2.75
C THR A 58 4.23 8.36 -4.03
N ALA A 59 3.09 9.08 -4.15
CA ALA A 59 2.88 10.06 -5.20
C ALA A 59 4.02 11.10 -5.25
N GLU A 60 4.45 11.64 -4.11
CA GLU A 60 5.57 12.60 -4.04
C GLU A 60 6.87 11.98 -4.57
N LEU A 61 7.16 10.71 -4.27
CA LEU A 61 8.35 10.01 -4.75
C LEU A 61 8.31 9.80 -6.28
N ALA A 62 7.18 9.36 -6.81
CA ALA A 62 6.98 9.20 -8.24
C ALA A 62 7.07 10.54 -8.99
N LEU A 63 6.46 11.59 -8.44
CA LEU A 63 6.47 12.94 -9.03
C LEU A 63 7.85 13.59 -9.04
N LYS A 64 8.76 13.23 -8.14
CA LYS A 64 10.19 13.65 -8.21
C LYS A 64 10.90 13.12 -9.45
N ARG A 65 10.41 12.07 -10.10
CA ARG A 65 10.91 11.56 -11.38
C ARG A 65 10.40 12.37 -12.58
N SER A 66 9.53 13.37 -12.32
CA SER A 66 8.98 14.28 -13.35
C SER A 66 8.25 13.57 -14.50
N PRO A 67 7.34 12.61 -14.23
CA PRO A 67 6.61 11.91 -15.29
C PRO A 67 5.82 12.87 -16.18
N ARG A 68 5.55 12.46 -17.44
CA ARG A 68 4.73 13.22 -18.39
C ARG A 68 3.35 13.52 -17.85
N SER A 69 2.72 12.53 -17.25
CA SER A 69 1.45 12.69 -16.55
C SER A 69 1.37 11.80 -15.31
N TYR A 70 0.48 12.18 -14.39
CA TYR A 70 0.17 11.41 -13.20
C TYR A 70 -1.33 11.40 -12.94
N VAL A 71 -1.88 10.22 -12.69
CA VAL A 71 -3.27 10.02 -12.28
C VAL A 71 -3.31 9.19 -11.01
N GLY A 72 -3.80 9.75 -9.92
CA GLY A 72 -4.15 9.00 -8.71
C GLY A 72 -5.61 8.55 -8.76
N VAL A 73 -5.86 7.25 -8.58
CA VAL A 73 -7.20 6.66 -8.46
C VAL A 73 -7.46 6.32 -7.00
N GLU A 74 -8.34 7.08 -6.34
CA GLU A 74 -8.63 6.95 -4.91
C GLU A 74 -10.15 6.82 -4.70
N MET A 75 -10.55 5.91 -3.84
CA MET A 75 -11.97 5.64 -3.57
C MET A 75 -12.53 6.55 -2.48
N ASP A 76 -11.69 7.01 -1.54
CA ASP A 76 -12.08 7.88 -0.44
C ASP A 76 -12.12 9.33 -0.90
N GLU A 77 -13.32 9.92 -0.95
CA GLU A 77 -13.53 11.30 -1.39
C GLU A 77 -12.81 12.34 -0.51
N ALA A 78 -12.67 12.07 0.80
CA ALA A 78 -11.95 12.96 1.70
C ALA A 78 -10.45 12.92 1.42
N ALA A 79 -9.87 11.76 1.17
CA ALA A 79 -8.49 11.61 0.72
C ALA A 79 -8.28 12.31 -0.64
N VAL A 80 -9.19 12.14 -1.59
CA VAL A 80 -9.14 12.85 -2.89
C VAL A 80 -9.12 14.37 -2.70
N ALA A 81 -9.95 14.90 -1.81
CA ALA A 81 -9.99 16.34 -1.54
C ALA A 81 -8.66 16.87 -0.99
N GLU A 82 -8.01 16.13 -0.10
CA GLU A 82 -6.70 16.50 0.46
C GLU A 82 -5.57 16.32 -0.58
N LEU A 83 -5.56 15.22 -1.33
CA LEU A 83 -4.59 14.99 -2.39
C LEU A 83 -4.62 16.08 -3.47
N ARG A 84 -5.79 16.56 -3.85
CA ARG A 84 -5.94 17.66 -4.83
C ARG A 84 -5.34 18.98 -4.36
N LYS A 85 -5.19 19.19 -3.06
CA LYS A 85 -4.51 20.38 -2.50
C LYS A 85 -2.98 20.27 -2.61
N THR A 86 -2.46 19.06 -2.50
CA THR A 86 -1.01 18.79 -2.44
C THR A 86 -0.42 18.40 -3.79
N ILE A 87 -1.16 17.63 -4.58
CA ILE A 87 -0.72 17.15 -5.91
C ILE A 87 -1.31 18.08 -6.99
N GLN A 88 -0.59 19.16 -7.27
CA GLN A 88 -0.98 20.15 -8.27
C GLN A 88 -0.03 20.13 -9.48
N GLY A 89 -0.52 20.54 -10.65
CA GLY A 89 0.27 20.64 -11.88
C GLY A 89 -0.56 20.33 -13.14
N VAL A 90 -0.07 20.76 -14.29
CA VAL A 90 -0.81 20.72 -15.57
C VAL A 90 -1.28 19.31 -15.96
N ASN A 91 -0.45 18.29 -15.74
CA ASN A 91 -0.73 16.90 -16.13
C ASN A 91 -0.88 15.99 -14.90
N ARG A 92 -1.43 16.51 -13.79
CA ARG A 92 -1.64 15.78 -12.55
C ARG A 92 -3.11 15.78 -12.18
N ARG A 93 -3.68 14.60 -11.98
CA ARG A 93 -5.10 14.45 -11.65
C ARG A 93 -5.29 13.45 -10.53
N ILE A 94 -6.21 13.75 -9.62
CA ILE A 94 -6.73 12.80 -8.65
C ILE A 94 -8.21 12.60 -8.96
N ILE A 95 -8.59 11.37 -9.21
CA ILE A 95 -9.96 10.97 -9.53
C ILE A 95 -10.54 10.11 -8.41
N VAL A 96 -11.82 10.28 -8.14
CA VAL A 96 -12.58 9.33 -7.33
C VAL A 96 -12.83 8.10 -8.20
N GLY A 97 -12.37 6.92 -7.76
CA GLY A 97 -12.53 5.70 -8.55
C GLY A 97 -12.11 4.44 -7.78
N ASP A 98 -12.57 3.32 -8.30
CA ASP A 98 -12.18 1.99 -7.81
C ASP A 98 -10.98 1.47 -8.61
N ALA A 99 -9.93 1.03 -7.92
CA ALA A 99 -8.73 0.46 -8.55
C ALA A 99 -9.02 -0.78 -9.42
N ALA A 100 -10.12 -1.50 -9.15
CA ALA A 100 -10.56 -2.62 -9.99
C ALA A 100 -11.30 -2.16 -11.27
N ARG A 101 -11.74 -0.90 -11.34
CA ARG A 101 -12.49 -0.30 -12.47
C ARG A 101 -12.26 1.20 -12.52
N SER A 102 -11.04 1.60 -12.84
CA SER A 102 -10.61 3.01 -12.78
C SER A 102 -11.36 3.95 -13.74
N GLY A 103 -11.97 3.41 -14.78
CA GLY A 103 -12.60 4.20 -15.85
C GLY A 103 -11.60 4.88 -16.80
N LEU A 104 -10.29 4.62 -16.62
CA LEU A 104 -9.26 5.12 -17.52
C LEU A 104 -9.22 4.28 -18.82
N PRO A 105 -8.76 4.86 -19.95
CA PRO A 105 -8.68 4.14 -21.23
C PRO A 105 -7.68 2.97 -21.19
N ASP A 106 -7.89 1.97 -22.04
CA ASP A 106 -6.94 0.89 -22.27
C ASP A 106 -5.60 1.43 -22.77
N ALA A 107 -4.50 0.78 -22.41
CA ALA A 107 -3.14 1.12 -22.84
C ALA A 107 -2.83 2.64 -22.72
N SER A 108 -3.29 3.26 -21.61
CA SER A 108 -3.12 4.69 -21.36
C SER A 108 -1.97 5.01 -20.42
N ALA A 109 -1.32 4.01 -19.81
CA ALA A 109 -0.23 4.18 -18.86
C ALA A 109 1.03 3.41 -19.26
N ASP A 110 2.18 3.93 -18.86
CA ASP A 110 3.49 3.27 -18.98
C ASP A 110 3.89 2.65 -17.63
N ARG A 111 3.44 3.23 -16.53
CA ARG A 111 3.70 2.75 -15.17
C ARG A 111 2.39 2.77 -14.37
N VAL A 112 2.11 1.67 -13.70
CA VAL A 112 1.03 1.56 -12.72
C VAL A 112 1.61 1.06 -11.41
N TYR A 113 1.16 1.55 -10.27
CA TYR A 113 1.57 1.00 -8.99
C TYR A 113 0.51 1.23 -7.91
N GLY A 114 0.61 0.45 -6.82
CA GLY A 114 -0.19 0.61 -5.61
C GLY A 114 0.54 0.08 -4.39
N GLU A 115 0.31 0.69 -3.24
CA GLU A 115 0.95 0.31 -1.98
C GLU A 115 -0.07 0.07 -0.87
N ALA A 116 0.16 -1.01 -0.11
CA ALA A 116 -0.58 -1.36 1.11
C ALA A 116 -2.11 -1.35 0.90
N MET A 117 -2.57 -1.78 -0.27
CA MET A 117 -3.97 -1.76 -0.64
C MET A 117 -4.52 -3.15 -0.99
N LEU A 118 -3.72 -4.01 -1.64
CA LEU A 118 -4.15 -5.34 -2.07
C LEU A 118 -4.30 -6.30 -0.88
N THR A 119 -3.47 -6.19 0.14
CA THR A 119 -3.56 -7.03 1.35
C THR A 119 -4.94 -6.97 1.99
N MET A 120 -5.65 -5.87 1.86
CA MET A 120 -6.99 -5.68 2.44
C MET A 120 -8.13 -6.17 1.55
N GLN A 121 -7.82 -6.67 0.36
CA GLN A 121 -8.81 -7.12 -0.62
C GLN A 121 -9.04 -8.63 -0.54
N SER A 122 -10.22 -9.08 -0.95
CA SER A 122 -10.47 -10.50 -1.23
C SER A 122 -9.63 -10.97 -2.42
N ASP A 123 -9.38 -12.27 -2.54
CA ASP A 123 -8.55 -12.82 -3.62
C ASP A 123 -9.12 -12.47 -5.00
N ARG A 124 -10.46 -12.50 -5.13
CA ARG A 124 -11.15 -12.05 -6.33
C ARG A 124 -10.87 -10.57 -6.65
N GLN A 125 -10.95 -9.69 -5.65
CA GLN A 125 -10.70 -8.27 -5.84
C GLN A 125 -9.23 -7.97 -6.15
N LYS A 126 -8.28 -8.70 -5.53
CA LYS A 126 -6.86 -8.62 -5.90
C LYS A 126 -6.67 -8.90 -7.39
N ALA A 127 -7.24 -10.01 -7.90
CA ALA A 127 -7.16 -10.36 -9.30
C ALA A 127 -7.81 -9.30 -10.21
N GLU A 128 -8.97 -8.76 -9.82
CA GLU A 128 -9.65 -7.70 -10.58
C GLU A 128 -8.78 -6.43 -10.67
N ILE A 129 -8.11 -6.02 -9.58
CA ILE A 129 -7.21 -4.85 -9.55
C ILE A 129 -5.96 -5.09 -10.41
N VAL A 130 -5.34 -6.27 -10.29
CA VAL A 130 -4.17 -6.63 -11.11
C VAL A 130 -4.53 -6.65 -12.60
N ARG A 131 -5.68 -7.19 -12.96
CA ARG A 131 -6.21 -7.18 -14.33
C ARG A 131 -6.47 -5.77 -14.85
N GLU A 132 -6.98 -4.89 -14.00
CA GLU A 132 -7.15 -3.47 -14.36
C GLU A 132 -5.80 -2.80 -14.60
N ALA A 133 -4.78 -3.04 -13.77
CA ALA A 133 -3.43 -2.55 -14.01
C ALA A 133 -2.88 -3.07 -15.36
N TYR A 134 -3.10 -4.35 -15.66
CA TYR A 134 -2.71 -4.94 -16.94
C TYR A 134 -3.41 -4.27 -18.13
N ARG A 135 -4.71 -4.00 -18.03
CA ARG A 135 -5.49 -3.32 -19.07
C ARG A 135 -4.98 -1.91 -19.33
N LEU A 136 -4.66 -1.17 -18.27
CA LEU A 136 -4.18 0.21 -18.37
C LEU A 136 -2.79 0.33 -19.00
N LEU A 137 -1.94 -0.65 -18.78
CA LEU A 137 -0.55 -0.61 -19.25
C LEU A 137 -0.46 -0.83 -20.77
N ARG A 138 0.44 -0.05 -21.39
CA ARG A 138 0.94 -0.33 -22.73
C ARG A 138 1.84 -1.58 -22.72
N PRO A 139 2.05 -2.27 -23.85
CA PRO A 139 3.09 -3.30 -23.95
C PRO A 139 4.46 -2.73 -23.51
N GLY A 140 5.20 -3.49 -22.70
CA GLY A 140 6.44 -3.06 -22.06
C GLY A 140 6.26 -2.18 -20.82
N GLY A 141 5.02 -1.81 -20.48
CA GLY A 141 4.71 -1.07 -19.25
C GLY A 141 4.90 -1.91 -18.00
N ARG A 142 5.13 -1.24 -16.85
CA ARG A 142 5.43 -1.91 -15.57
C ARG A 142 4.35 -1.67 -14.53
N TYR A 143 4.05 -2.74 -13.77
CA TYR A 143 3.20 -2.68 -12.59
C TYR A 143 4.01 -2.96 -11.32
N GLY A 144 3.93 -2.06 -10.34
CA GLY A 144 4.56 -2.18 -9.04
C GLY A 144 3.54 -2.40 -7.92
N ILE A 145 3.80 -3.36 -7.06
CA ILE A 145 3.03 -3.55 -5.81
C ILE A 145 3.98 -3.56 -4.62
N HIS A 146 3.52 -3.01 -3.50
CA HIS A 146 4.22 -3.08 -2.22
C HIS A 146 3.21 -3.42 -1.14
N GLU A 147 3.28 -4.63 -0.58
CA GLU A 147 2.25 -5.23 0.26
C GLU A 147 2.84 -5.91 1.49
N MET A 148 1.97 -6.28 2.41
CA MET A 148 2.35 -7.20 3.49
C MET A 148 2.59 -8.58 2.90
N GLY A 149 3.70 -9.18 3.31
CA GLY A 149 4.08 -10.53 2.93
C GLY A 149 4.02 -11.52 4.08
N LEU A 150 3.96 -12.80 3.73
CA LEU A 150 4.16 -13.93 4.63
C LEU A 150 5.48 -14.65 4.29
N ALA A 151 6.12 -15.23 5.30
CA ALA A 151 7.34 -16.00 5.15
C ALA A 151 7.39 -17.15 6.17
N PRO A 152 8.06 -18.27 5.83
CA PRO A 152 8.59 -18.63 4.51
C PRO A 152 7.48 -18.95 3.49
N ASP A 153 7.83 -19.13 2.21
CA ASP A 153 6.83 -19.53 1.19
C ASP A 153 6.18 -20.90 1.51
N SER A 154 6.85 -21.74 2.29
CA SER A 154 6.35 -23.01 2.79
C SER A 154 5.45 -22.93 4.03
N ILE A 155 5.07 -21.72 4.47
CA ILE A 155 4.18 -21.53 5.62
C ILE A 155 2.86 -22.29 5.44
N SER A 156 2.38 -22.98 6.49
CA SER A 156 1.16 -23.78 6.41
C SER A 156 -0.11 -22.91 6.28
N GLU A 157 -1.14 -23.46 5.62
CA GLU A 157 -2.43 -22.79 5.50
C GLU A 157 -3.11 -22.53 6.85
N GLU A 158 -2.83 -23.35 7.86
CA GLU A 158 -3.33 -23.14 9.22
C GLU A 158 -2.67 -21.90 9.83
N GLU A 159 -1.36 -21.77 9.72
CA GLU A 159 -0.62 -20.61 10.22
C GLU A 159 -1.03 -19.33 9.49
N LYS A 160 -1.17 -19.35 8.16
CA LYS A 160 -1.71 -18.21 7.38
C LYS A 160 -3.06 -17.75 7.93
N ARG A 161 -4.01 -18.69 8.14
CA ARG A 161 -5.33 -18.35 8.69
C ARG A 161 -5.24 -17.77 10.10
N ASN A 162 -4.34 -18.25 10.94
CA ASN A 162 -4.12 -17.73 12.28
C ASN A 162 -3.61 -16.29 12.24
N ILE A 163 -2.60 -16.02 11.41
CA ILE A 163 -2.04 -14.69 11.20
C ILE A 163 -3.12 -13.72 10.65
N GLN A 164 -3.83 -14.13 9.60
CA GLN A 164 -4.90 -13.32 8.98
C GLN A 164 -5.99 -12.95 10.00
N ARG A 165 -6.41 -13.92 10.82
CA ARG A 165 -7.40 -13.70 11.87
C ARG A 165 -6.92 -12.71 12.92
N ASP A 166 -5.68 -12.87 13.41
CA ASP A 166 -5.12 -12.03 14.46
C ASP A 166 -4.86 -10.61 13.94
N LEU A 167 -4.33 -10.46 12.73
CA LEU A 167 -4.17 -9.17 12.09
C LEU A 167 -5.52 -8.46 11.90
N SER A 168 -6.50 -9.16 11.32
CA SER A 168 -7.81 -8.57 11.02
C SER A 168 -8.51 -8.05 12.27
N LYS A 169 -8.34 -8.72 13.43
CA LYS A 169 -8.89 -8.28 14.71
C LYS A 169 -8.34 -6.95 15.21
N VAL A 170 -7.05 -6.67 14.97
CA VAL A 170 -6.40 -5.47 15.53
C VAL A 170 -6.38 -4.29 14.57
N ILE A 171 -6.33 -4.55 13.25
CA ILE A 171 -6.35 -3.47 12.26
C ILE A 171 -7.76 -3.12 11.76
N TYR A 172 -8.77 -3.91 12.15
CA TYR A 172 -10.18 -3.74 11.75
C TYR A 172 -10.42 -3.70 10.23
N VAL A 173 -9.59 -4.41 9.49
CA VAL A 173 -9.79 -4.71 8.07
C VAL A 173 -9.47 -6.17 7.83
N ASN A 174 -10.06 -6.74 6.80
CA ASN A 174 -9.84 -8.14 6.44
C ASN A 174 -8.45 -8.28 5.78
N ALA A 175 -7.41 -8.47 6.60
CA ALA A 175 -6.05 -8.63 6.11
C ALA A 175 -5.84 -10.02 5.52
N ARG A 176 -5.41 -10.09 4.27
CA ARG A 176 -5.09 -11.33 3.53
C ARG A 176 -3.70 -11.19 2.86
N PRO A 177 -2.63 -11.13 3.67
CA PRO A 177 -1.28 -11.14 3.13
C PRO A 177 -0.99 -12.48 2.45
N LEU A 178 -0.15 -12.44 1.43
CA LEU A 178 0.30 -13.60 0.66
C LEU A 178 1.82 -13.75 0.82
N THR A 179 2.37 -14.94 0.54
CA THR A 179 3.82 -15.11 0.45
C THR A 179 4.38 -14.42 -0.79
N ALA A 180 5.70 -14.25 -0.89
CA ALA A 180 6.32 -13.66 -2.08
C ALA A 180 6.03 -14.51 -3.33
N ALA A 181 6.03 -15.83 -3.20
CA ALA A 181 5.66 -16.74 -4.27
C ALA A 181 4.20 -16.55 -4.70
N GLU A 182 3.25 -16.47 -3.76
CA GLU A 182 1.83 -16.28 -4.06
C GLU A 182 1.53 -14.90 -4.67
N TRP A 183 2.22 -13.83 -4.24
CA TRP A 183 2.14 -12.53 -4.89
C TRP A 183 2.65 -12.58 -6.34
N THR A 184 3.74 -13.33 -6.56
CA THR A 184 4.29 -13.58 -7.90
C THR A 184 3.28 -14.35 -8.77
N ASP A 185 2.72 -15.43 -8.24
CA ASP A 185 1.74 -16.28 -8.95
C ASP A 185 0.48 -15.48 -9.33
N LEU A 186 0.01 -14.58 -8.46
CA LEU A 186 -1.09 -13.69 -8.77
C LEU A 186 -0.79 -12.79 -9.98
N LEU A 187 0.39 -12.16 -10.01
CA LEU A 187 0.80 -11.31 -11.13
C LEU A 187 0.96 -12.11 -12.44
N VAL A 188 1.61 -13.27 -12.35
CA VAL A 188 1.82 -14.15 -13.51
C VAL A 188 0.49 -14.69 -14.07
N THR A 189 -0.44 -15.07 -13.20
CA THR A 189 -1.78 -15.54 -13.60
C THR A 189 -2.55 -14.47 -14.39
N GLU A 190 -2.37 -13.20 -14.05
CA GLU A 190 -3.00 -12.08 -14.76
C GLU A 190 -2.17 -11.56 -15.96
N GLY A 191 -1.13 -12.30 -16.38
CA GLY A 191 -0.39 -12.09 -17.63
C GLY A 191 0.90 -11.28 -17.51
N PHE A 192 1.33 -10.93 -16.31
CA PHE A 192 2.58 -10.23 -16.09
C PHE A 192 3.80 -11.17 -16.06
N GLU A 193 4.97 -10.62 -16.38
CA GLU A 193 6.27 -11.24 -16.10
C GLU A 193 6.95 -10.47 -14.97
N VAL A 194 7.22 -11.15 -13.84
CA VAL A 194 7.86 -10.52 -12.68
C VAL A 194 9.34 -10.35 -12.91
N GLU A 195 9.83 -9.10 -12.89
CA GLU A 195 11.24 -8.76 -13.10
C GLU A 195 11.99 -8.47 -11.79
N HIS A 196 11.27 -8.02 -10.75
CA HIS A 196 11.92 -7.61 -9.50
C HIS A 196 11.08 -8.05 -8.30
N VAL A 197 11.74 -8.65 -7.30
CA VAL A 197 11.17 -8.97 -5.99
C VAL A 197 12.12 -8.49 -4.91
N SER A 198 11.61 -7.70 -3.99
CA SER A 198 12.34 -7.25 -2.80
C SER A 198 11.52 -7.51 -1.55
N THR A 199 12.18 -7.85 -0.47
CA THR A 199 11.54 -8.05 0.84
C THR A 199 12.21 -7.19 1.91
N ALA A 200 11.46 -6.87 2.96
CA ALA A 200 11.96 -6.18 4.14
C ALA A 200 11.23 -6.69 5.40
N PRO A 201 11.85 -6.61 6.58
CA PRO A 201 11.17 -6.97 7.83
C PRO A 201 9.93 -6.11 8.08
N MET A 202 8.91 -6.71 8.71
CA MET A 202 7.66 -6.04 9.10
C MET A 202 7.84 -5.29 10.43
N HIS A 203 8.47 -4.14 10.44
CA HIS A 203 8.76 -3.36 11.64
C HIS A 203 7.93 -2.08 11.78
N LEU A 204 6.72 -2.05 11.23
CA LEU A 204 5.87 -0.85 11.06
C LEU A 204 5.69 -0.03 12.35
N LEU A 205 5.60 -0.68 13.53
CA LEU A 205 5.33 -0.05 14.82
C LEU A 205 6.53 -0.10 15.78
N GLU A 206 7.71 -0.45 15.30
CA GLU A 206 8.91 -0.41 16.12
C GLU A 206 9.43 1.04 16.22
N PRO A 207 9.84 1.52 17.43
CA PRO A 207 10.27 2.90 17.64
C PRO A 207 11.43 3.33 16.73
N ALA A 208 12.43 2.48 16.54
CA ALA A 208 13.54 2.76 15.64
C ALA A 208 13.04 3.00 14.21
N ARG A 209 12.11 2.15 13.73
CA ARG A 209 11.52 2.30 12.39
C ARG A 209 10.70 3.58 12.24
N ILE A 210 9.98 4.01 13.30
CA ILE A 210 9.25 5.27 13.28
C ILE A 210 10.23 6.44 13.13
N VAL A 211 11.39 6.41 13.78
CA VAL A 211 12.42 7.43 13.64
C VAL A 211 13.01 7.44 12.22
N ASP A 212 13.29 6.28 11.64
CA ASP A 212 13.84 6.15 10.29
C ASP A 212 12.86 6.66 9.22
N ASP A 213 11.58 6.29 9.34
CA ASP A 213 10.54 6.65 8.38
C ASP A 213 10.10 8.13 8.47
N GLU A 214 10.01 8.68 9.67
CA GLU A 214 9.37 9.97 9.94
C GLU A 214 10.35 11.09 10.35
N GLY A 215 11.58 10.70 10.71
CA GLY A 215 12.57 11.59 11.31
C GLY A 215 12.34 11.84 12.80
N LEU A 216 13.41 12.21 13.53
CA LEU A 216 13.41 12.32 15.00
C LEU A 216 12.32 13.25 15.55
N LEU A 217 12.20 14.47 15.00
CA LEU A 217 11.24 15.46 15.51
C LEU A 217 9.79 14.98 15.38
N ARG A 218 9.45 14.33 14.26
CA ARG A 218 8.11 13.80 14.06
C ARG A 218 7.88 12.54 14.89
N ALA A 219 8.87 11.66 15.04
CA ALA A 219 8.79 10.51 15.91
C ALA A 219 8.50 10.90 17.37
N VAL A 220 9.13 11.95 17.88
CA VAL A 220 8.85 12.51 19.21
C VAL A 220 7.40 13.01 19.29
N LYS A 221 6.93 13.74 18.28
CA LYS A 221 5.53 14.21 18.23
C LYS A 221 4.53 13.04 18.20
N ILE A 222 4.80 12.01 17.40
CA ILE A 222 3.97 10.79 17.34
C ILE A 222 3.95 10.12 18.72
N GLY A 223 5.11 9.95 19.36
CA GLY A 223 5.22 9.40 20.71
C GLY A 223 4.39 10.18 21.73
N PHE A 224 4.48 11.51 21.70
CA PHE A 224 3.69 12.39 22.58
C PHE A 224 2.18 12.22 22.32
N ASN A 225 1.75 12.23 21.05
CA ASN A 225 0.35 12.02 20.69
C ASN A 225 -0.17 10.66 21.18
N ILE A 226 0.60 9.59 21.01
CA ILE A 226 0.24 8.25 21.51
C ILE A 226 0.11 8.25 23.04
N LEU A 227 1.00 8.92 23.75
CA LEU A 227 0.95 8.99 25.21
C LEU A 227 -0.26 9.76 25.75
N THR A 228 -0.69 10.78 25.04
CA THR A 228 -1.80 11.66 25.45
C THR A 228 -3.19 11.17 25.04
N HIS A 229 -3.28 10.19 24.11
CA HIS A 229 -4.55 9.63 23.61
C HIS A 229 -4.68 8.16 24.02
N ALA A 230 -5.36 7.92 25.16
CA ALA A 230 -5.42 6.60 25.80
C ALA A 230 -5.98 5.50 24.88
N GLU A 231 -7.07 5.73 24.18
CA GLU A 231 -7.69 4.76 23.26
C GLU A 231 -6.78 4.42 22.06
N ALA A 232 -6.19 5.44 21.44
CA ALA A 232 -5.24 5.24 20.33
C ALA A 232 -4.01 4.46 20.81
N ARG A 233 -3.49 4.78 22.00
CA ARG A 233 -2.36 4.08 22.61
C ARG A 233 -2.66 2.60 22.81
N GLU A 234 -3.79 2.24 23.42
CA GLU A 234 -4.18 0.86 23.66
C GLU A 234 -4.26 0.07 22.33
N ARG A 235 -4.88 0.66 21.30
CA ARG A 235 -4.98 0.05 19.98
C ARG A 235 -3.61 -0.13 19.31
N ILE A 236 -2.75 0.89 19.36
CA ILE A 236 -1.41 0.81 18.76
C ILE A 236 -0.56 -0.24 19.46
N LEU A 237 -0.62 -0.33 20.78
CA LEU A 237 0.07 -1.38 21.53
C LEU A 237 -0.46 -2.76 21.18
N SER A 238 -1.79 -2.94 21.09
CA SER A 238 -2.40 -4.20 20.65
C SER A 238 -1.96 -4.61 19.25
N MET A 239 -1.96 -3.68 18.28
CA MET A 239 -1.43 -3.94 16.93
C MET A 239 0.04 -4.34 16.97
N ARG A 240 0.87 -3.62 17.75
CA ARG A 240 2.30 -3.92 17.88
C ARG A 240 2.55 -5.31 18.46
N ASP A 241 1.78 -5.71 19.48
CA ASP A 241 1.90 -7.03 20.10
C ASP A 241 1.57 -8.15 19.11
N VAL A 242 0.54 -7.98 18.27
CA VAL A 242 0.20 -8.94 17.21
C VAL A 242 1.31 -8.99 16.16
N PHE A 243 1.82 -7.86 15.68
CA PHE A 243 2.92 -7.84 14.72
C PHE A 243 4.18 -8.50 15.29
N ARG A 244 4.51 -8.26 16.56
CA ARG A 244 5.65 -8.92 17.22
C ARG A 244 5.47 -10.42 17.38
N ARG A 245 4.25 -10.88 17.70
CA ARG A 245 3.95 -12.32 17.81
C ARG A 245 4.18 -13.04 16.49
N HIS A 246 3.85 -12.42 15.39
CA HIS A 246 3.98 -12.99 14.05
C HIS A 246 5.21 -12.50 13.27
N MET A 247 6.17 -11.84 13.94
CA MET A 247 7.31 -11.19 13.26
C MET A 247 8.18 -12.14 12.43
N ASN A 248 8.26 -13.43 12.82
CA ASN A 248 9.01 -14.44 12.08
C ASN A 248 8.27 -14.96 10.84
N HIS A 249 6.98 -14.67 10.72
CA HIS A 249 6.11 -15.14 9.64
C HIS A 249 5.51 -14.00 8.81
N THR A 250 5.84 -12.75 9.16
CA THR A 250 5.38 -11.57 8.41
C THR A 250 6.57 -10.74 7.94
N ASN A 251 6.50 -10.30 6.69
CA ASN A 251 7.46 -9.38 6.10
C ASN A 251 6.72 -8.34 5.25
N ALA A 252 7.46 -7.52 4.55
CA ALA A 252 6.95 -6.68 3.47
C ALA A 252 7.54 -7.15 2.16
N VAL A 253 6.77 -7.09 1.10
CA VAL A 253 7.14 -7.54 -0.25
C VAL A 253 6.87 -6.42 -1.23
N ALA A 254 7.85 -6.08 -2.05
CA ALA A 254 7.67 -5.23 -3.22
C ALA A 254 8.01 -6.01 -4.48
N LEU A 255 7.10 -6.01 -5.45
CA LEU A 255 7.29 -6.65 -6.75
C LEU A 255 7.10 -5.62 -7.85
N VAL A 256 7.90 -5.75 -8.91
CA VAL A 256 7.67 -5.05 -10.16
C VAL A 256 7.62 -6.06 -11.29
N ALA A 257 6.57 -5.98 -12.08
CA ALA A 257 6.30 -6.88 -13.19
C ALA A 257 6.03 -6.11 -14.47
N VAL A 258 6.30 -6.73 -15.61
CA VAL A 258 6.13 -6.11 -16.93
C VAL A 258 5.00 -6.77 -17.70
N LYS A 259 4.24 -5.97 -18.44
CA LYS A 259 3.30 -6.43 -19.46
C LYS A 259 4.05 -6.69 -20.76
N ARG A 260 4.15 -7.94 -21.16
CA ARG A 260 4.73 -8.31 -22.47
C ARG A 260 3.74 -8.10 -23.62
#